data_c4bf9f91acdd986517a6cbe9f071db7d
#
_entry.id   c4bf9f91acdd986517a6cbe9f071db7d
#
_cell.length_a   1.000
_cell.length_b   1.000
_cell.length_c   1.000
_cell.angle_alpha   90.00
_cell.angle_beta   90.00
_cell.angle_gamma   90.00
#
_symmetry.space_group_name_H-M   'P 1'
#
loop_
_entity.id
_entity.type
_entity.pdbx_description
1 polymer ?
#
loop_
_entity_poly.entity_id
_entity_poly.type
_entity_poly.pdbx_seq_one_letter_code
_entity_poly.pdbx_strand_id
1 'polypeptide(L)'
;MELKGQRFGIEIEMTGITREKAAEVTAQYFGTSSQYLGTYYDTYAALDPEGRQWKFMSDSSITPQRKENRQIVPAAYEYRTEMVSPICRYEDIVSIQEIIRKLKEHGAITNKSCGIHVHIDASPFDARTLRNITNIMASKEDLIYKALQVSVAREDSYCQKVEQRFLEELNRKKPNTLDGVERIWYDGESRRGNHYDDSRYHCLNLHSVFQKGTIEFRLFNGTLHAGKIKAYIQFCL
;
A
#
# COMPACT_ATOMS: atom_id res chain seq x y z
N MET A 1 -2.51 0.28 22.92
CA MET A 1 -3.28 -0.37 21.82
C MET A 1 -2.65 -1.74 21.62
N GLU A 2 -3.45 -2.80 21.53
CA GLU A 2 -2.90 -4.13 21.21
C GLU A 2 -2.73 -4.23 19.69
N LEU A 3 -1.60 -4.77 19.25
CA LEU A 3 -1.24 -4.97 17.84
C LEU A 3 -2.35 -5.68 17.05
N LYS A 4 -3.00 -6.69 17.65
CA LYS A 4 -4.09 -7.44 17.03
C LYS A 4 -5.41 -6.68 16.90
N GLY A 5 -5.59 -5.60 17.64
CA GLY A 5 -6.78 -4.74 17.56
C GLY A 5 -6.71 -3.68 16.47
N GLN A 6 -5.52 -3.47 15.88
CA GLN A 6 -5.32 -2.48 14.84
C GLN A 6 -5.90 -2.94 13.50
N ARG A 7 -6.69 -2.07 12.83
CA ARG A 7 -7.17 -2.31 11.47
C ARG A 7 -6.15 -1.85 10.45
N PHE A 8 -6.09 -2.55 9.33
CA PHE A 8 -5.19 -2.20 8.24
C PHE A 8 -5.81 -2.49 6.86
N GLY A 9 -5.19 -1.95 5.81
CA GLY A 9 -5.40 -2.32 4.42
C GLY A 9 -4.05 -2.56 3.75
N ILE A 10 -4.03 -3.28 2.64
CA ILE A 10 -2.82 -3.51 1.86
C ILE A 10 -3.11 -3.38 0.37
N GLU A 11 -2.23 -2.69 -0.33
CA GLU A 11 -2.16 -2.60 -1.78
C GLU A 11 -0.92 -3.38 -2.24
N ILE A 12 -1.10 -4.32 -3.19
CA ILE A 12 -0.01 -5.16 -3.70
C ILE A 12 -0.01 -5.08 -5.22
N GLU A 13 1.00 -4.43 -5.77
CA GLU A 13 1.19 -4.29 -7.21
C GLU A 13 1.86 -5.53 -7.80
N MET A 14 1.34 -5.98 -8.95
CA MET A 14 1.82 -7.14 -9.66
C MET A 14 1.54 -7.06 -11.17
N THR A 15 2.17 -7.97 -11.90
CA THR A 15 1.91 -8.20 -13.31
C THR A 15 1.94 -9.71 -13.60
N GLY A 16 1.87 -10.15 -14.84
CA GLY A 16 1.87 -11.58 -15.21
C GLY A 16 0.51 -12.26 -15.06
N ILE A 17 -0.45 -11.59 -14.46
CA ILE A 17 -1.85 -12.01 -14.33
C ILE A 17 -2.74 -10.80 -14.64
N THR A 18 -3.89 -11.04 -15.31
CA THR A 18 -4.87 -9.95 -15.55
C THR A 18 -5.71 -9.70 -14.30
N ARG A 19 -6.27 -8.49 -14.19
CA ARG A 19 -7.18 -8.12 -13.08
C ARG A 19 -8.37 -9.08 -12.95
N GLU A 20 -9.00 -9.43 -14.08
CA GLU A 20 -10.09 -10.38 -14.14
C GLU A 20 -9.67 -11.74 -13.57
N LYS A 21 -8.56 -12.30 -14.08
CA LYS A 21 -8.04 -13.59 -13.62
C LYS A 21 -7.65 -13.58 -12.15
N ALA A 22 -7.07 -12.49 -11.67
CA ALA A 22 -6.72 -12.34 -10.26
C ALA A 22 -7.97 -12.33 -9.35
N ALA A 23 -9.04 -11.65 -9.78
CA ALA A 23 -10.31 -11.66 -9.06
C ALA A 23 -10.96 -13.06 -9.07
N GLU A 24 -10.95 -13.77 -10.20
CA GLU A 24 -11.44 -15.16 -10.29
C GLU A 24 -10.70 -16.10 -9.33
N VAL A 25 -9.36 -16.07 -9.35
CA VAL A 25 -8.52 -16.91 -8.48
C VAL A 25 -8.80 -16.62 -7.01
N THR A 26 -9.02 -15.36 -6.65
CA THR A 26 -9.34 -14.95 -5.28
C THR A 26 -10.76 -15.39 -4.88
N ALA A 27 -11.74 -15.25 -5.77
CA ALA A 27 -13.10 -15.74 -5.56
C ALA A 27 -13.13 -17.27 -5.38
N GLN A 28 -12.35 -18.01 -6.19
CA GLN A 28 -12.21 -19.47 -6.04
C GLN A 28 -11.61 -19.85 -4.67
N TYR A 29 -10.64 -19.09 -4.16
CA TYR A 29 -10.10 -19.31 -2.82
C TYR A 29 -11.16 -19.18 -1.73
N PHE A 30 -12.04 -18.18 -1.84
CA PHE A 30 -13.13 -17.96 -0.89
C PHE A 30 -14.38 -18.81 -1.12
N GLY A 31 -14.47 -19.52 -2.25
CA GLY A 31 -15.66 -20.25 -2.65
C GLY A 31 -16.84 -19.34 -3.05
N THR A 32 -16.53 -18.18 -3.61
CA THR A 32 -17.47 -17.12 -3.98
C THR A 32 -17.40 -16.79 -5.48
N SER A 33 -17.92 -15.63 -5.89
CA SER A 33 -17.86 -15.14 -7.26
C SER A 33 -17.04 -13.87 -7.38
N SER A 34 -16.49 -13.64 -8.56
CA SER A 34 -15.90 -12.36 -8.97
C SER A 34 -16.90 -11.56 -9.80
N GLN A 35 -16.72 -10.23 -9.81
CA GLN A 35 -17.55 -9.31 -10.59
C GLN A 35 -16.73 -8.16 -11.16
N TYR A 36 -17.11 -7.67 -12.33
CA TYR A 36 -16.60 -6.45 -12.91
C TYR A 36 -17.36 -5.24 -12.36
N LEU A 37 -16.64 -4.23 -11.88
CA LEU A 37 -17.24 -3.04 -11.23
C LEU A 37 -17.37 -1.83 -12.17
N GLY A 38 -16.77 -1.87 -13.37
CA GLY A 38 -16.92 -0.81 -14.38
C GLY A 38 -16.37 0.56 -13.96
N THR A 39 -15.35 0.61 -13.10
CA THR A 39 -14.75 1.87 -12.64
C THR A 39 -13.72 2.42 -13.65
N TYR A 40 -13.31 3.68 -13.47
CA TYR A 40 -12.23 4.30 -14.25
C TYR A 40 -10.93 3.47 -14.25
N TYR A 41 -10.67 2.75 -13.15
CA TYR A 41 -9.48 1.89 -12.99
C TYR A 41 -9.69 0.46 -13.50
N ASP A 42 -10.75 0.19 -14.28
CA ASP A 42 -11.04 -1.13 -14.85
C ASP A 42 -10.97 -2.22 -13.77
N THR A 43 -11.81 -2.08 -12.74
CA THR A 43 -11.76 -2.82 -11.50
C THR A 43 -12.62 -4.09 -11.54
N TYR A 44 -12.03 -5.19 -11.12
CA TYR A 44 -12.69 -6.45 -10.78
C TYR A 44 -12.67 -6.66 -9.26
N ALA A 45 -13.64 -7.34 -8.70
CA ALA A 45 -13.68 -7.65 -7.28
C ALA A 45 -14.05 -9.12 -7.04
N ALA A 46 -13.42 -9.72 -6.04
CA ALA A 46 -13.84 -10.96 -5.42
C ALA A 46 -14.48 -10.67 -4.06
N LEU A 47 -15.56 -11.34 -3.72
CA LEU A 47 -16.15 -11.27 -2.39
C LEU A 47 -15.47 -12.30 -1.47
N ASP A 48 -15.29 -11.98 -0.20
CA ASP A 48 -14.97 -12.97 0.82
C ASP A 48 -16.27 -13.48 1.50
N PRO A 49 -16.19 -14.47 2.40
CA PRO A 49 -17.38 -15.01 3.07
C PRO A 49 -18.18 -14.00 3.89
N GLU A 50 -17.55 -12.88 4.29
CA GLU A 50 -18.21 -11.77 4.99
C GLU A 50 -18.78 -10.72 4.03
N GLY A 51 -18.66 -10.93 2.71
CA GLY A 51 -19.14 -10.00 1.69
C GLY A 51 -18.23 -8.79 1.47
N ARG A 52 -17.00 -8.77 2.03
CA ARG A 52 -16.02 -7.71 1.82
C ARG A 52 -15.40 -7.86 0.43
N GLN A 53 -15.09 -6.74 -0.24
CA GLN A 53 -14.56 -6.73 -1.60
C GLN A 53 -13.03 -6.72 -1.60
N TRP A 54 -12.41 -7.72 -2.20
CA TRP A 54 -11.01 -7.76 -2.60
C TRP A 54 -10.94 -7.27 -4.04
N LYS A 55 -10.38 -6.08 -4.26
CA LYS A 55 -10.40 -5.41 -5.57
C LYS A 55 -9.09 -5.63 -6.31
N PHE A 56 -9.21 -5.75 -7.62
CA PHE A 56 -8.09 -5.83 -8.56
C PHE A 56 -8.29 -4.73 -9.60
N MET A 57 -7.40 -3.73 -9.56
CA MET A 57 -7.56 -2.52 -10.34
C MET A 57 -6.29 -2.17 -11.11
N SER A 58 -6.42 -1.29 -12.10
CA SER A 58 -5.28 -0.83 -12.89
C SER A 58 -4.53 0.26 -12.13
N ASP A 59 -3.20 0.09 -11.99
CA ASP A 59 -2.29 1.18 -11.65
C ASP A 59 -1.36 1.48 -12.82
N SER A 60 -1.29 2.74 -13.24
CA SER A 60 -0.52 3.19 -14.41
C SER A 60 0.99 3.12 -14.19
N SER A 61 1.46 3.11 -12.95
CA SER A 61 2.88 2.99 -12.60
C SER A 61 3.45 1.60 -12.93
N ILE A 62 2.60 0.58 -12.98
CA ILE A 62 3.01 -0.80 -13.23
C ILE A 62 3.41 -0.99 -14.69
N THR A 63 4.63 -1.45 -14.94
CA THR A 63 5.08 -1.90 -16.26
C THR A 63 4.54 -3.29 -16.53
N PRO A 64 3.60 -3.46 -17.50
CA PRO A 64 2.94 -4.75 -17.71
C PRO A 64 3.88 -5.74 -18.40
N GLN A 65 3.97 -6.93 -17.83
CA GLN A 65 4.79 -8.05 -18.32
C GLN A 65 4.05 -9.37 -18.09
N ARG A 66 4.41 -10.42 -18.85
CA ARG A 66 3.93 -11.78 -18.63
C ARG A 66 5.03 -12.80 -18.88
N LYS A 67 4.83 -14.03 -18.40
CA LYS A 67 5.67 -15.17 -18.76
C LYS A 67 5.13 -15.81 -20.03
N GLU A 68 6.02 -16.00 -21.01
CA GLU A 68 5.76 -16.73 -22.23
C GLU A 68 6.99 -17.59 -22.56
N ASN A 69 6.81 -18.89 -22.75
CA ASN A 69 7.90 -19.83 -23.02
C ASN A 69 9.09 -19.70 -22.04
N ARG A 70 8.82 -19.52 -20.73
CA ARG A 70 9.80 -19.30 -19.64
C ARG A 70 10.54 -17.97 -19.70
N GLN A 71 10.19 -17.08 -20.63
CA GLN A 71 10.74 -15.73 -20.72
C GLN A 71 9.75 -14.70 -20.20
N ILE A 72 10.24 -13.57 -19.73
CA ILE A 72 9.41 -12.42 -19.36
C ILE A 72 9.35 -11.51 -20.58
N VAL A 73 8.14 -11.27 -21.08
CA VAL A 73 7.88 -10.42 -22.24
C VAL A 73 6.96 -9.26 -21.87
N PRO A 74 6.97 -8.14 -22.62
CA PRO A 74 5.97 -7.09 -22.46
C PRO A 74 4.55 -7.63 -22.63
N ALA A 75 3.60 -7.09 -21.90
CA ALA A 75 2.20 -7.47 -21.95
C ALA A 75 1.29 -6.26 -22.16
N ALA A 76 0.03 -6.51 -22.48
CA ALA A 76 -0.97 -5.48 -22.64
C ALA A 76 -1.41 -4.90 -21.29
N TYR A 77 -2.18 -3.80 -21.30
CA TYR A 77 -2.45 -2.99 -20.12
C TYR A 77 -3.28 -3.73 -19.05
N GLU A 78 -4.06 -4.73 -19.42
CA GLU A 78 -4.84 -5.57 -18.49
C GLU A 78 -3.97 -6.34 -17.50
N TYR A 79 -2.66 -6.47 -17.76
CA TYR A 79 -1.66 -7.05 -16.85
C TYR A 79 -1.08 -6.04 -15.83
N ARG A 80 -1.55 -4.79 -15.83
CA ARG A 80 -1.32 -3.84 -14.73
C ARG A 80 -2.31 -4.15 -13.63
N THR A 81 -1.89 -4.90 -12.64
CA THR A 81 -2.79 -5.42 -11.61
C THR A 81 -2.32 -4.98 -10.24
N GLU A 82 -3.14 -4.21 -9.56
CA GLU A 82 -3.00 -3.87 -8.15
C GLU A 82 -4.12 -4.57 -7.38
N MET A 83 -3.75 -5.39 -6.40
CA MET A 83 -4.68 -5.95 -5.43
C MET A 83 -4.88 -4.98 -4.28
N VAL A 84 -6.11 -4.56 -4.03
CA VAL A 84 -6.49 -3.71 -2.89
C VAL A 84 -7.38 -4.54 -1.95
N SER A 85 -6.90 -4.78 -0.73
CA SER A 85 -7.67 -5.50 0.28
C SER A 85 -8.86 -4.68 0.80
N PRO A 86 -9.90 -5.30 1.35
CA PRO A 86 -10.83 -4.61 2.24
C PRO A 86 -10.11 -4.14 3.52
N ILE A 87 -10.83 -3.49 4.42
CA ILE A 87 -10.34 -3.23 5.79
C ILE A 87 -10.14 -4.59 6.48
N CYS A 88 -8.89 -4.88 6.81
CA CYS A 88 -8.44 -6.13 7.38
C CYS A 88 -8.16 -6.03 8.88
N ARG A 89 -8.20 -7.19 9.54
CA ARG A 89 -7.72 -7.43 10.92
C ARG A 89 -6.53 -8.37 10.87
N TYR A 90 -5.87 -8.56 12.00
CA TYR A 90 -4.67 -9.40 12.10
C TYR A 90 -4.89 -10.84 11.57
N GLU A 91 -6.07 -11.40 11.80
CA GLU A 91 -6.45 -12.74 11.35
C GLU A 91 -6.51 -12.86 9.82
N ASP A 92 -6.84 -11.78 9.11
CA ASP A 92 -6.90 -11.75 7.64
C ASP A 92 -5.53 -11.93 6.97
N ILE A 93 -4.43 -11.79 7.73
CA ILE A 93 -3.07 -12.02 7.20
C ILE A 93 -2.93 -13.42 6.59
N VAL A 94 -3.60 -14.42 7.16
CA VAL A 94 -3.58 -15.79 6.63
C VAL A 94 -4.21 -15.82 5.24
N SER A 95 -5.38 -15.20 5.07
CA SER A 95 -6.06 -15.11 3.77
C SER A 95 -5.22 -14.35 2.74
N ILE A 96 -4.59 -13.23 3.14
CA ILE A 96 -3.67 -12.49 2.26
C ILE A 96 -2.53 -13.41 1.79
N GLN A 97 -1.94 -14.18 2.68
CA GLN A 97 -0.84 -15.09 2.33
C GLN A 97 -1.27 -16.18 1.34
N GLU A 98 -2.47 -16.76 1.53
CA GLU A 98 -3.00 -17.81 0.64
C GLU A 98 -3.38 -17.24 -0.73
N ILE A 99 -4.04 -16.07 -0.77
CA ILE A 99 -4.35 -15.38 -2.04
C ILE A 99 -3.05 -15.14 -2.83
N ILE A 100 -2.01 -14.61 -2.20
CA ILE A 100 -0.73 -14.34 -2.87
C ILE A 100 -0.08 -15.62 -3.41
N ARG A 101 -0.13 -16.74 -2.68
CA ARG A 101 0.37 -18.01 -3.18
C ARG A 101 -0.38 -18.45 -4.44
N LYS A 102 -1.72 -18.39 -4.40
CA LYS A 102 -2.58 -18.75 -5.53
C LYS A 102 -2.37 -17.84 -6.74
N LEU A 103 -2.28 -16.53 -6.55
CA LEU A 103 -2.00 -15.59 -7.64
C LEU A 103 -0.66 -15.91 -8.30
N LYS A 104 0.38 -16.22 -7.51
CA LYS A 104 1.68 -16.61 -8.01
C LYS A 104 1.65 -17.93 -8.80
N GLU A 105 0.88 -18.91 -8.32
CA GLU A 105 0.65 -20.18 -9.03
C GLU A 105 -0.03 -19.97 -10.39
N HIS A 106 -0.88 -18.94 -10.50
CA HIS A 106 -1.60 -18.56 -11.72
C HIS A 106 -0.84 -17.53 -12.60
N GLY A 107 0.46 -17.37 -12.37
CA GLY A 107 1.33 -16.61 -13.26
C GLY A 107 1.66 -15.20 -12.81
N ALA A 108 1.12 -14.71 -11.69
CA ALA A 108 1.51 -13.40 -11.16
C ALA A 108 3.02 -13.32 -10.90
N ILE A 109 3.61 -12.19 -11.26
CA ILE A 109 5.00 -11.83 -11.02
C ILE A 109 5.09 -10.38 -10.55
N THR A 110 6.23 -9.99 -10.01
CA THR A 110 6.56 -8.58 -9.73
C THR A 110 7.80 -8.17 -10.51
N ASN A 111 7.92 -6.89 -10.79
CA ASN A 111 9.11 -6.28 -11.37
C ASN A 111 9.47 -4.99 -10.60
N LYS A 112 10.46 -4.24 -11.08
CA LYS A 112 10.98 -3.04 -10.39
C LYS A 112 9.95 -1.90 -10.27
N SER A 113 8.91 -1.89 -11.10
CA SER A 113 7.85 -0.89 -11.02
C SER A 113 6.81 -1.20 -9.94
N CYS A 114 6.76 -2.46 -9.46
CA CYS A 114 5.78 -2.89 -8.45
C CYS A 114 6.23 -2.50 -7.04
N GLY A 115 5.28 -2.12 -6.22
CA GLY A 115 5.43 -1.84 -4.79
C GLY A 115 4.39 -2.56 -3.94
N ILE A 116 4.51 -2.36 -2.63
CA ILE A 116 3.50 -2.74 -1.64
C ILE A 116 3.28 -1.56 -0.73
N HIS A 117 2.02 -1.20 -0.51
CA HIS A 117 1.61 -0.15 0.41
C HIS A 117 0.78 -0.76 1.54
N VAL A 118 1.06 -0.36 2.77
CA VAL A 118 0.29 -0.80 3.95
C VAL A 118 -0.34 0.43 4.59
N HIS A 119 -1.64 0.39 4.76
CA HIS A 119 -2.46 1.43 5.36
C HIS A 119 -2.87 1.01 6.76
N ILE A 120 -2.56 1.82 7.77
CA ILE A 120 -2.99 1.60 9.15
C ILE A 120 -4.09 2.60 9.48
N ASP A 121 -5.18 2.15 10.11
CA ASP A 121 -6.26 3.01 10.59
C ASP A 121 -5.69 4.13 11.46
N ALA A 122 -5.88 5.38 11.03
CA ALA A 122 -5.38 6.55 11.76
C ALA A 122 -6.32 7.03 12.88
N SER A 123 -7.53 6.47 12.98
CA SER A 123 -8.53 6.94 13.96
C SER A 123 -8.06 6.92 15.43
N PRO A 124 -7.14 6.00 15.84
CA PRO A 124 -6.61 6.03 17.22
C PRO A 124 -5.46 7.03 17.44
N PHE A 125 -5.01 7.70 16.38
CA PHE A 125 -3.85 8.59 16.44
C PHE A 125 -4.26 10.04 16.57
N ASP A 126 -3.75 10.71 17.59
CA ASP A 126 -3.80 12.16 17.75
C ASP A 126 -2.56 12.85 17.15
N ALA A 127 -2.51 14.17 17.20
CA ALA A 127 -1.39 14.95 16.68
C ALA A 127 -0.05 14.58 17.35
N ARG A 128 -0.06 14.21 18.63
CA ARG A 128 1.13 13.82 19.39
C ARG A 128 1.64 12.47 18.94
N THR A 129 0.76 11.50 18.76
CA THR A 129 1.12 10.13 18.32
C THR A 129 1.56 10.14 16.87
N LEU A 130 0.94 10.94 15.97
CA LEU A 130 1.42 11.16 14.61
C LEU A 130 2.82 11.77 14.59
N ARG A 131 3.10 12.78 15.41
CA ARG A 131 4.44 13.33 15.54
C ARG A 131 5.44 12.29 16.02
N ASN A 132 5.06 11.47 16.99
CA ASN A 132 5.94 10.42 17.52
C ASN A 132 6.30 9.38 16.46
N ILE A 133 5.32 8.84 15.70
CA ILE A 133 5.61 7.87 14.64
C ILE A 133 6.45 8.48 13.52
N THR A 134 6.19 9.74 13.15
CA THR A 134 7.01 10.46 12.18
C THR A 134 8.47 10.56 12.62
N ASN A 135 8.73 10.95 13.88
CA ASN A 135 10.08 11.03 14.43
C ASN A 135 10.77 9.65 14.51
N ILE A 136 10.02 8.61 14.91
CA ILE A 136 10.55 7.24 14.96
C ILE A 136 10.96 6.80 13.56
N MET A 137 10.08 6.96 12.57
CA MET A 137 10.37 6.60 11.18
C MET A 137 11.56 7.40 10.65
N ALA A 138 11.54 8.73 10.75
CA ALA A 138 12.63 9.60 10.29
C ALA A 138 13.99 9.20 10.88
N SER A 139 14.04 8.89 12.18
CA SER A 139 15.29 8.49 12.86
C SER A 139 15.83 7.13 12.43
N LYS A 140 15.04 6.31 11.72
CA LYS A 140 15.38 4.95 11.33
C LYS A 140 15.33 4.71 9.82
N GLU A 141 14.93 5.70 9.02
CA GLU A 141 14.76 5.54 7.57
C GLU A 141 15.98 4.91 6.90
N ASP A 142 17.18 5.39 7.13
CA ASP A 142 18.40 4.83 6.53
C ASP A 142 18.59 3.34 6.85
N LEU A 143 18.35 2.96 8.10
CA LEU A 143 18.44 1.57 8.54
C LEU A 143 17.34 0.70 7.91
N ILE A 144 16.11 1.21 7.88
CA ILE A 144 14.95 0.52 7.31
C ILE A 144 15.14 0.33 5.81
N TYR A 145 15.54 1.36 5.07
CA TYR A 145 15.79 1.29 3.63
C TYR A 145 16.87 0.27 3.29
N LYS A 146 17.97 0.28 4.06
CA LYS A 146 19.04 -0.71 3.91
C LYS A 146 18.58 -2.13 4.24
N ALA A 147 17.86 -2.32 5.33
CA ALA A 147 17.37 -3.64 5.76
C ALA A 147 16.35 -4.24 4.79
N LEU A 148 15.45 -3.42 4.24
CA LEU A 148 14.43 -3.81 3.27
C LEU A 148 14.94 -3.80 1.83
N GLN A 149 16.18 -3.35 1.60
CA GLN A 149 16.78 -3.22 0.27
C GLN A 149 15.91 -2.38 -0.66
N VAL A 150 15.36 -1.26 -0.16
CA VAL A 150 14.55 -0.34 -0.97
C VAL A 150 15.38 0.12 -2.15
N SER A 151 14.83 -0.01 -3.37
CA SER A 151 15.58 0.41 -4.56
C SER A 151 15.68 1.91 -4.65
N VAL A 152 16.82 2.43 -5.13
CA VAL A 152 17.04 3.88 -5.32
C VAL A 152 15.93 4.51 -6.16
N ALA A 153 15.50 3.85 -7.23
CA ALA A 153 14.42 4.35 -8.08
C ALA A 153 13.09 4.51 -7.32
N ARG A 154 12.81 3.65 -6.32
CA ARG A 154 11.63 3.83 -5.48
C ARG A 154 11.82 4.94 -4.45
N GLU A 155 13.00 5.02 -3.83
CA GLU A 155 13.33 6.09 -2.89
C GLU A 155 13.14 7.46 -3.55
N ASP A 156 13.67 7.64 -4.76
CA ASP A 156 13.62 8.92 -5.47
C ASP A 156 12.22 9.31 -5.95
N SER A 157 11.35 8.32 -6.29
CA SER A 157 10.11 8.60 -7.01
C SER A 157 8.83 8.33 -6.21
N TYR A 158 8.83 7.36 -5.29
CA TYR A 158 7.59 6.85 -4.68
C TYR A 158 7.58 6.81 -3.16
N CYS A 159 8.75 6.81 -2.53
CA CYS A 159 8.86 6.72 -1.08
C CYS A 159 10.07 7.50 -0.56
N GLN A 160 10.12 8.78 -0.87
CA GLN A 160 11.15 9.70 -0.40
C GLN A 160 11.22 9.70 1.13
N LYS A 161 12.39 9.96 1.67
CA LYS A 161 12.55 10.17 3.11
C LYS A 161 11.80 11.43 3.56
N VAL A 162 11.52 11.52 4.84
CA VAL A 162 10.86 12.69 5.41
C VAL A 162 11.69 13.95 5.14
N GLU A 163 11.02 15.03 4.76
CA GLU A 163 11.66 16.32 4.59
C GLU A 163 12.12 16.89 5.94
N GLN A 164 13.40 17.27 6.02
CA GLN A 164 13.99 17.83 7.24
C GLN A 164 13.22 19.06 7.73
N ARG A 165 12.80 19.94 6.81
CA ARG A 165 12.02 21.14 7.15
C ARG A 165 10.68 20.80 7.82
N PHE A 166 9.96 19.81 7.27
CA PHE A 166 8.72 19.34 7.88
C PHE A 166 8.94 18.82 9.29
N LEU A 167 9.97 17.98 9.49
CA LEU A 167 10.29 17.40 10.79
C LEU A 167 10.65 18.47 11.83
N GLU A 168 11.46 19.46 11.45
CA GLU A 168 11.82 20.59 12.30
C GLU A 168 10.62 21.41 12.72
N GLU A 169 9.75 21.79 11.76
CA GLU A 169 8.53 22.54 12.03
C GLU A 169 7.56 21.75 12.95
N LEU A 170 7.37 20.46 12.68
CA LEU A 170 6.53 19.57 13.47
C LEU A 170 7.03 19.49 14.92
N ASN A 171 8.33 19.41 15.13
CA ASN A 171 8.94 19.34 16.45
C ASN A 171 9.02 20.69 17.17
N ARG A 172 9.16 21.78 16.44
CA ARG A 172 9.17 23.14 16.98
C ARG A 172 7.76 23.58 17.40
N LYS A 173 6.77 23.40 16.53
CA LYS A 173 5.39 23.86 16.76
C LYS A 173 4.59 22.96 17.68
N LYS A 174 4.88 21.65 17.69
CA LYS A 174 4.22 20.62 18.50
C LYS A 174 2.69 20.75 18.46
N PRO A 175 2.06 20.69 17.27
CA PRO A 175 0.62 20.88 17.14
C PRO A 175 -0.14 19.89 18.04
N ASN A 176 -1.25 20.34 18.59
CA ASN A 176 -2.15 19.56 19.44
C ASN A 176 -3.42 19.08 18.71
N THR A 177 -3.56 19.41 17.43
CA THR A 177 -4.67 18.99 16.57
C THR A 177 -4.17 18.41 15.26
N LEU A 178 -4.97 17.54 14.63
CA LEU A 178 -4.66 16.98 13.31
C LEU A 178 -4.59 18.07 12.24
N ASP A 179 -5.47 19.07 12.29
CA ASP A 179 -5.41 20.22 11.38
C ASP A 179 -4.10 21.02 11.54
N GLY A 180 -3.55 21.08 12.75
CA GLY A 180 -2.24 21.66 12.98
C GLY A 180 -1.11 20.88 12.34
N VAL A 181 -1.17 19.55 12.38
CA VAL A 181 -0.22 18.67 11.66
C VAL A 181 -0.37 18.84 10.15
N GLU A 182 -1.61 18.87 9.66
CA GLU A 182 -1.93 19.03 8.24
C GLU A 182 -1.35 20.32 7.65
N ARG A 183 -1.53 21.46 8.35
CA ARG A 183 -0.96 22.76 7.92
C ARG A 183 0.55 22.72 7.79
N ILE A 184 1.23 21.97 8.66
CA ILE A 184 2.68 21.80 8.58
C ILE A 184 3.04 20.89 7.43
N TRP A 185 2.29 19.80 7.23
CA TRP A 185 2.51 18.84 6.13
C TRP A 185 2.46 19.50 4.76
N TYR A 186 1.48 20.38 4.53
CA TYR A 186 1.32 21.06 3.25
C TYR A 186 1.99 22.43 3.17
N ASP A 187 2.73 22.85 4.20
CA ASP A 187 3.38 24.16 4.29
C ASP A 187 2.37 25.31 4.07
N GLY A 188 1.18 25.20 4.69
CA GLY A 188 0.13 26.24 4.64
C GLY A 188 -1.27 25.69 4.36
N GLU A 189 -1.79 25.94 3.15
CA GLU A 189 -3.15 25.55 2.78
C GLU A 189 -3.30 24.04 2.56
N SER A 190 -4.46 23.52 2.97
CA SER A 190 -4.79 22.10 2.81
C SER A 190 -4.88 21.70 1.34
N ARG A 191 -4.21 20.62 0.98
CA ARG A 191 -4.28 19.97 -0.34
C ARG A 191 -4.88 18.56 -0.25
N ARG A 192 -5.56 18.24 0.86
CA ARG A 192 -6.19 16.92 1.09
C ARG A 192 -7.15 16.51 -0.03
N GLY A 193 -7.78 17.47 -0.72
CA GLY A 193 -8.68 17.20 -1.84
C GLY A 193 -7.97 16.79 -3.14
N ASN A 194 -6.67 16.96 -3.25
CA ASN A 194 -5.90 16.57 -4.43
C ASN A 194 -5.41 15.12 -4.29
N HIS A 195 -6.07 14.20 -4.98
CA HIS A 195 -5.74 12.76 -4.91
C HIS A 195 -4.29 12.45 -5.29
N TYR A 196 -3.70 13.20 -6.21
CA TYR A 196 -2.33 13.01 -6.72
C TYR A 196 -1.37 14.09 -6.20
N ASP A 197 -1.58 14.63 -5.00
CA ASP A 197 -0.64 15.57 -4.40
C ASP A 197 0.74 14.93 -4.21
N ASP A 198 1.79 15.63 -4.61
CA ASP A 198 3.17 15.10 -4.59
C ASP A 198 3.65 14.76 -3.17
N SER A 199 3.06 15.38 -2.14
CA SER A 199 3.38 15.08 -0.75
C SER A 199 3.07 13.63 -0.34
N ARG A 200 2.29 12.89 -1.15
CA ARG A 200 2.04 11.45 -0.93
C ARG A 200 3.27 10.56 -1.14
N TYR A 201 4.28 11.03 -1.87
CA TYR A 201 5.43 10.21 -2.27
C TYR A 201 6.51 10.10 -1.20
N HIS A 202 6.13 10.04 0.06
CA HIS A 202 7.02 9.77 1.18
C HIS A 202 6.90 8.34 1.70
N CYS A 203 7.96 7.82 2.32
CA CYS A 203 8.00 6.53 3.01
C CYS A 203 6.81 6.36 3.96
N LEU A 204 6.62 7.35 4.84
CA LEU A 204 5.46 7.51 5.69
C LEU A 204 4.57 8.61 5.10
N ASN A 205 3.54 8.22 4.37
CA ASN A 205 2.63 9.15 3.71
C ASN A 205 1.53 9.62 4.68
N LEU A 206 1.65 10.86 5.17
CA LEU A 206 0.63 11.49 6.01
C LEU A 206 -0.49 12.18 5.20
N HIS A 207 -0.32 12.42 3.88
CA HIS A 207 -1.42 12.86 3.03
C HIS A 207 -2.61 11.90 3.12
N SER A 208 -2.35 10.60 3.23
CA SER A 208 -3.36 9.57 3.42
C SER A 208 -4.14 9.73 4.74
N VAL A 209 -3.55 10.29 5.79
CA VAL A 209 -4.25 10.57 7.05
C VAL A 209 -5.36 11.60 6.82
N PHE A 210 -5.05 12.67 6.10
CA PHE A 210 -5.97 13.78 5.87
C PHE A 210 -7.01 13.47 4.79
N GLN A 211 -6.69 12.60 3.82
CA GLN A 211 -7.57 12.24 2.72
C GLN A 211 -8.41 10.98 2.99
N LYS A 212 -7.79 9.93 3.52
CA LYS A 212 -8.40 8.58 3.65
C LYS A 212 -8.58 8.14 5.11
N GLY A 213 -8.02 8.86 6.09
CA GLY A 213 -8.02 8.46 7.49
C GLY A 213 -7.07 7.30 7.81
N THR A 214 -6.00 7.12 7.03
CA THR A 214 -5.01 6.07 7.23
C THR A 214 -3.59 6.62 7.22
N ILE A 215 -2.69 6.04 8.02
CA ILE A 215 -1.25 6.22 7.88
C ILE A 215 -0.78 5.21 6.83
N GLU A 216 -0.17 5.67 5.75
CA GLU A 216 0.29 4.81 4.67
C GLU A 216 1.81 4.65 4.68
N PHE A 217 2.27 3.39 4.65
CA PHE A 217 3.68 3.01 4.48
C PHE A 217 3.93 2.57 3.04
N ARG A 218 4.74 3.32 2.28
CA ARG A 218 4.97 3.12 0.84
C ARG A 218 6.31 2.51 0.47
N LEU A 219 7.14 2.18 1.43
CA LEU A 219 8.56 1.86 1.25
C LEU A 219 8.86 0.46 0.67
N PHE A 220 7.91 -0.45 0.64
CA PHE A 220 8.22 -1.85 0.32
C PHE A 220 8.33 -2.09 -1.18
N ASN A 221 9.41 -2.75 -1.61
CA ASN A 221 9.51 -3.28 -2.97
C ASN A 221 8.43 -4.33 -3.23
N GLY A 222 7.97 -4.44 -4.48
CA GLY A 222 7.01 -5.47 -4.88
C GLY A 222 7.55 -6.89 -4.67
N THR A 223 6.75 -7.74 -4.06
CA THR A 223 7.05 -9.16 -3.85
C THR A 223 5.78 -9.99 -3.75
N LEU A 224 5.84 -11.23 -4.24
CA LEU A 224 4.81 -12.25 -4.03
C LEU A 224 5.29 -13.34 -3.06
N HIS A 225 6.20 -13.00 -2.16
CA HIS A 225 6.61 -13.89 -1.08
C HIS A 225 5.71 -13.69 0.14
N ALA A 226 4.76 -14.60 0.36
CA ALA A 226 3.74 -14.51 1.41
C ALA A 226 4.30 -14.23 2.82
N GLY A 227 5.48 -14.78 3.14
CA GLY A 227 6.16 -14.52 4.43
C GLY A 227 6.70 -13.10 4.56
N LYS A 228 7.25 -12.50 3.46
CA LYS A 228 7.69 -11.10 3.47
C LYS A 228 6.50 -10.15 3.62
N ILE A 229 5.40 -10.42 2.92
CA ILE A 229 4.17 -9.61 3.01
C ILE A 229 3.64 -9.60 4.45
N LYS A 230 3.56 -10.78 5.09
CA LYS A 230 3.23 -10.86 6.54
C LYS A 230 4.17 -10.00 7.38
N ALA A 231 5.48 -10.09 7.16
CA ALA A 231 6.46 -9.30 7.93
C ALA A 231 6.28 -7.80 7.70
N TYR A 232 5.95 -7.35 6.49
CA TYR A 232 5.68 -5.94 6.19
C TYR A 232 4.43 -5.43 6.93
N ILE A 233 3.34 -6.21 6.91
CA ILE A 233 2.13 -5.87 7.68
C ILE A 233 2.47 -5.76 9.17
N GLN A 234 3.17 -6.77 9.73
CA GLN A 234 3.54 -6.79 11.15
C GLN A 234 4.50 -5.66 11.54
N PHE A 235 5.35 -5.21 10.62
CA PHE A 235 6.22 -4.06 10.83
C PHE A 235 5.42 -2.75 10.95
N CYS A 236 4.32 -2.62 10.20
CA CYS A 236 3.48 -1.42 10.19
C CYS A 236 2.50 -1.36 11.37
N LEU A 237 2.03 -2.52 11.88
CA LEU A 237 1.14 -2.62 13.04
C LEU A 237 1.85 -2.33 14.36
#